data_dd74aec1faab016cfa9d966a1ab70b0a
#
_entry.id   dd74aec1faab016cfa9d966a1ab70b0a
#
_cell.length_a   1.000
_cell.length_b   1.000
_cell.length_c   1.000
_cell.angle_alpha   90.00
_cell.angle_beta   90.00
_cell.angle_gamma   90.00
#
_symmetry.space_group_name_H-M   'P 1'
#
loop_
_entity.id
_entity.type
_entity.pdbx_description
1 polymer ?
#
loop_
_entity_poly.entity_id
_entity_poly.type
_entity_poly.pdbx_seq_one_letter_code
_entity_poly.pdbx_strand_id
1 'polypeptide(L)'
;EKLAEHVQSELLFDMELPLANVLAKMEIAGIKVKGQTLNEMAVENQVVIDKLTQEIYEMAGEEFNINSPKQLGVILFEKMGLPLEYTKKTKTGYSTAVDVLERLAPIAPIVAKILEYRQITKLQSTYVLGLQDYILEDGKIHTRYMQDLTQTGRLSSVDPNLQNIPVRLEQGRLIRKA
;
A
#
# COMPACT_ATOMS: atom_id res chain seq x y z
N GLU A 1 -36.93 7.35 16.76
CA GLU A 1 -36.91 8.41 17.81
C GLU A 1 -35.57 9.14 17.77
N LYS A 2 -34.42 8.53 18.06
CA LYS A 2 -33.10 9.21 18.12
C LYS A 2 -32.70 9.93 16.82
N LEU A 3 -33.02 9.39 15.64
CA LEU A 3 -32.72 10.05 14.36
C LEU A 3 -33.53 11.34 14.15
N ALA A 4 -34.79 11.36 14.59
CA ALA A 4 -35.62 12.56 14.52
C ALA A 4 -35.13 13.64 15.49
N GLU A 5 -34.71 13.25 16.69
CA GLU A 5 -34.13 14.16 17.69
C GLU A 5 -32.84 14.84 17.18
N HIS A 6 -32.03 14.12 16.36
CA HIS A 6 -30.77 14.63 15.78
C HIS A 6 -30.92 15.22 14.37
N VAL A 7 -32.15 15.38 13.87
CA VAL A 7 -32.42 15.92 12.52
C VAL A 7 -31.72 15.12 11.42
N GLN A 8 -31.58 13.78 11.58
CA GLN A 8 -30.85 12.89 10.65
C GLN A 8 -31.77 12.02 9.80
N SER A 9 -33.09 12.22 9.88
CA SER A 9 -34.06 11.40 9.15
C SER A 9 -33.89 11.55 7.64
N GLU A 10 -33.72 12.76 7.13
CA GLU A 10 -33.50 13.03 5.70
C GLU A 10 -32.20 12.36 5.22
N LEU A 11 -31.12 12.49 5.97
CA LEU A 11 -29.86 11.84 5.67
C LEU A 11 -30.05 10.31 5.51
N LEU A 12 -30.76 9.69 6.43
CA LEU A 12 -31.00 8.25 6.39
C LEU A 12 -31.87 7.85 5.20
N PHE A 13 -33.04 8.46 5.04
CA PHE A 13 -34.04 8.01 4.06
C PHE A 13 -33.75 8.47 2.64
N ASP A 14 -33.18 9.65 2.46
CA ASP A 14 -32.97 10.26 1.16
C ASP A 14 -31.55 9.99 0.59
N MET A 15 -30.59 9.62 1.46
CA MET A 15 -29.22 9.38 1.03
C MET A 15 -28.73 7.96 1.40
N GLU A 16 -28.66 7.62 2.69
CA GLU A 16 -27.97 6.41 3.15
C GLU A 16 -28.65 5.12 2.71
N LEU A 17 -29.97 5.01 2.81
CA LEU A 17 -30.70 3.83 2.39
C LEU A 17 -30.72 3.63 0.87
N PRO A 18 -30.96 4.68 0.04
CA PRO A 18 -30.79 4.55 -1.41
C PRO A 18 -29.37 4.16 -1.82
N LEU A 19 -28.35 4.76 -1.19
CA LEU A 19 -26.96 4.45 -1.43
C LEU A 19 -26.62 2.99 -1.06
N ALA A 20 -27.11 2.48 0.04
CA ALA A 20 -26.92 1.08 0.44
C ALA A 20 -27.39 0.10 -0.65
N ASN A 21 -28.53 0.37 -1.30
CA ASN A 21 -29.01 -0.45 -2.41
C ASN A 21 -28.09 -0.40 -3.64
N VAL A 22 -27.49 0.75 -3.93
CA VAL A 22 -26.50 0.89 -5.01
C VAL A 22 -25.25 0.10 -4.69
N LEU A 23 -24.71 0.25 -3.47
CA LEU A 23 -23.51 -0.44 -3.03
C LEU A 23 -23.70 -1.97 -3.01
N ALA A 24 -24.84 -2.45 -2.54
CA ALA A 24 -25.15 -3.88 -2.60
C ALA A 24 -25.12 -4.43 -4.04
N LYS A 25 -25.66 -3.70 -5.00
CA LYS A 25 -25.57 -4.08 -6.42
C LYS A 25 -24.14 -4.06 -6.95
N MET A 26 -23.31 -3.10 -6.53
CA MET A 26 -21.90 -3.03 -6.90
C MET A 26 -21.11 -4.20 -6.31
N GLU A 27 -21.37 -4.58 -5.06
CA GLU A 27 -20.77 -5.74 -4.41
C GLU A 27 -21.11 -7.04 -5.13
N ILE A 28 -22.39 -7.24 -5.47
CA ILE A 28 -22.85 -8.41 -6.24
C ILE A 28 -22.27 -8.44 -7.65
N ALA A 29 -22.20 -7.29 -8.34
CA ALA A 29 -21.63 -7.21 -9.67
C ALA A 29 -20.15 -7.56 -9.72
N GLY A 30 -19.40 -7.18 -8.69
CA GLY A 30 -17.97 -7.36 -8.60
C GLY A 30 -17.16 -6.55 -9.63
N ILE A 31 -15.86 -6.60 -9.52
CA ILE A 31 -14.91 -5.94 -10.41
C ILE A 31 -14.11 -7.03 -11.13
N LYS A 32 -14.19 -7.06 -12.46
CA LYS A 32 -13.45 -8.03 -13.27
C LYS A 32 -11.94 -7.74 -13.20
N VAL A 33 -11.16 -8.79 -12.97
CA VAL A 33 -9.70 -8.70 -12.88
C VAL A 33 -9.05 -9.73 -13.80
N LYS A 34 -8.05 -9.29 -14.54
CA LYS A 34 -7.23 -10.16 -15.39
C LYS A 34 -6.08 -10.75 -14.56
N GLY A 35 -6.31 -11.88 -13.90
CA GLY A 35 -5.32 -12.54 -13.07
C GLY A 35 -3.99 -12.83 -13.78
N GLN A 36 -4.04 -13.14 -15.09
CA GLN A 36 -2.84 -13.34 -15.90
C GLN A 36 -1.96 -12.07 -15.94
N THR A 37 -2.55 -10.89 -16.13
CA THR A 37 -1.82 -9.62 -16.12
C THR A 37 -1.15 -9.37 -14.77
N LEU A 38 -1.83 -9.68 -13.66
CA LEU A 38 -1.22 -9.58 -12.32
C LEU A 38 -0.07 -10.55 -12.14
N ASN A 39 -0.15 -11.77 -12.68
CA ASN A 39 0.94 -12.74 -12.64
C ASN A 39 2.16 -12.26 -13.43
N GLU A 40 1.96 -11.73 -14.64
CA GLU A 40 3.02 -11.16 -15.45
C GLU A 40 3.71 -10.00 -14.71
N MET A 41 2.94 -9.10 -14.13
CA MET A 41 3.47 -8.02 -13.28
C MET A 41 4.24 -8.55 -12.06
N ALA A 42 3.78 -9.64 -11.44
CA ALA A 42 4.47 -10.25 -10.30
C ALA A 42 5.88 -10.70 -10.67
N VAL A 43 6.04 -11.33 -11.84
CA VAL A 43 7.34 -11.79 -12.34
C VAL A 43 8.24 -10.59 -12.65
N GLU A 44 7.75 -9.58 -13.36
CA GLU A 44 8.52 -8.39 -13.70
C GLU A 44 8.98 -7.63 -12.44
N ASN A 45 8.08 -7.43 -11.49
CA ASN A 45 8.40 -6.76 -10.23
C ASN A 45 9.44 -7.55 -9.43
N GLN A 46 9.38 -8.89 -9.43
CA GLN A 46 10.35 -9.71 -8.72
C GLN A 46 11.76 -9.52 -9.26
N VAL A 47 11.93 -9.44 -10.57
CA VAL A 47 13.23 -9.16 -11.21
C VAL A 47 13.78 -7.80 -10.73
N VAL A 48 12.93 -6.78 -10.64
CA VAL A 48 13.34 -5.46 -10.16
C VAL A 48 13.69 -5.49 -8.66
N ILE A 49 12.90 -6.21 -7.84
CA ILE A 49 13.16 -6.37 -6.41
C ILE A 49 14.50 -7.06 -6.18
N ASP A 50 14.79 -8.13 -6.92
CA ASP A 50 16.05 -8.88 -6.81
C ASP A 50 17.26 -8.00 -7.20
N LYS A 51 17.13 -7.24 -8.29
CA LYS A 51 18.16 -6.28 -8.70
C LYS A 51 18.41 -5.20 -7.64
N LEU A 52 17.35 -4.58 -7.12
CA LEU A 52 17.46 -3.57 -6.06
C LEU A 52 18.08 -4.14 -4.78
N THR A 53 17.72 -5.37 -4.43
CA THR A 53 18.30 -6.08 -3.28
C THR A 53 19.80 -6.23 -3.43
N GLN A 54 20.26 -6.68 -4.60
CA GLN A 54 21.67 -6.84 -4.91
C GLN A 54 22.42 -5.49 -4.83
N GLU A 55 21.87 -4.45 -5.49
CA GLU A 55 22.46 -3.10 -5.47
C GLU A 55 22.57 -2.54 -4.03
N ILE A 56 21.54 -2.76 -3.20
CA ILE A 56 21.54 -2.33 -1.79
C ILE A 56 22.62 -3.06 -0.99
N TYR A 57 22.74 -4.38 -1.16
CA TYR A 57 23.76 -5.18 -0.47
C TYR A 57 25.18 -4.78 -0.88
N GLU A 58 25.42 -4.53 -2.17
CA GLU A 58 26.70 -4.03 -2.67
C GLU A 58 27.07 -2.69 -2.05
N MET A 59 26.10 -1.75 -1.98
CA MET A 59 26.31 -0.44 -1.36
C MET A 59 26.52 -0.52 0.15
N ALA A 60 25.87 -1.47 0.84
CA ALA A 60 26.00 -1.67 2.28
C ALA A 60 27.27 -2.45 2.65
N GLY A 61 27.84 -3.22 1.71
CA GLY A 61 28.96 -4.11 1.93
C GLY A 61 28.62 -5.42 2.65
N GLU A 62 27.35 -5.68 2.89
CA GLU A 62 26.84 -6.90 3.55
C GLU A 62 25.36 -7.15 3.25
N GLU A 63 24.93 -8.40 3.42
CA GLU A 63 23.54 -8.81 3.35
C GLU A 63 22.81 -8.54 4.67
N PHE A 64 21.61 -8.06 4.61
CA PHE A 64 20.74 -7.82 5.76
C PHE A 64 19.26 -7.83 5.35
N ASN A 65 18.34 -7.91 6.31
CA ASN A 65 16.92 -7.81 6.03
C ASN A 65 16.51 -6.34 5.81
N ILE A 66 16.35 -5.92 4.54
CA ILE A 66 15.97 -4.56 4.14
C ILE A 66 14.59 -4.17 4.69
N ASN A 67 13.72 -5.15 4.91
CA ASN A 67 12.38 -4.94 5.49
C ASN A 67 12.40 -4.81 7.02
N SER A 68 13.54 -5.06 7.68
CA SER A 68 13.69 -4.86 9.12
C SER A 68 14.11 -3.44 9.45
N PRO A 69 13.27 -2.58 10.04
CA PRO A 69 13.66 -1.22 10.43
C PRO A 69 14.85 -1.20 11.36
N LYS A 70 14.99 -2.21 12.24
CA LYS A 70 16.10 -2.33 13.18
C LYS A 70 17.42 -2.57 12.46
N GLN A 71 17.48 -3.57 11.56
CA GLN A 71 18.71 -3.87 10.82
C GLN A 71 19.06 -2.72 9.88
N LEU A 72 18.09 -2.18 9.17
CA LEU A 72 18.29 -1.04 8.29
C LEU A 72 18.82 0.19 9.06
N GLY A 73 18.29 0.46 10.24
CA GLY A 73 18.78 1.56 11.10
C GLY A 73 20.25 1.38 11.50
N VAL A 74 20.65 0.16 11.85
CA VAL A 74 22.06 -0.16 12.14
C VAL A 74 22.96 0.06 10.92
N ILE A 75 22.55 -0.44 9.75
CA ILE A 75 23.32 -0.25 8.51
C ILE A 75 23.49 1.23 8.20
N LEU A 76 22.40 2.00 8.13
CA LEU A 76 22.46 3.39 7.70
C LEU A 76 23.16 4.30 8.69
N PHE A 77 22.89 4.16 9.99
CA PHE A 77 23.31 5.14 11.00
C PHE A 77 24.53 4.71 11.81
N GLU A 78 24.76 3.40 12.03
CA GLU A 78 25.90 2.93 12.80
C GLU A 78 27.08 2.51 11.91
N LYS A 79 26.82 1.79 10.79
CA LYS A 79 27.89 1.30 9.92
C LYS A 79 28.25 2.29 8.82
N MET A 80 27.28 2.88 8.13
CA MET A 80 27.53 3.87 7.09
C MET A 80 27.71 5.29 7.65
N GLY A 81 27.33 5.53 8.91
CA GLY A 81 27.55 6.82 9.58
C GLY A 81 26.72 7.97 9.02
N LEU A 82 25.50 7.71 8.50
CA LEU A 82 24.64 8.77 8.01
C LEU A 82 24.23 9.74 9.13
N PRO A 83 23.98 11.03 8.82
CA PRO A 83 23.72 12.05 9.83
C PRO A 83 22.50 11.72 10.70
N LEU A 84 22.70 11.67 12.02
CA LEU A 84 21.66 11.34 13.01
C LEU A 84 20.63 12.47 13.19
N GLU A 85 20.91 13.67 12.72
CA GLU A 85 19.99 14.81 12.76
C GLU A 85 18.69 14.58 11.96
N TYR A 86 18.72 13.70 10.97
CA TYR A 86 17.56 13.35 10.15
C TYR A 86 16.67 12.28 10.77
N THR A 87 17.15 11.56 11.79
CA THR A 87 16.41 10.45 12.42
C THR A 87 16.14 10.72 13.90
N LYS A 88 15.20 9.94 14.45
CA LYS A 88 14.91 9.93 15.90
C LYS A 88 15.16 8.53 16.44
N LYS A 89 15.73 8.46 17.62
CA LYS A 89 15.90 7.21 18.34
C LYS A 89 14.52 6.74 18.85
N THR A 90 14.15 5.53 18.49
CA THR A 90 12.91 4.88 18.93
C THR A 90 13.23 3.77 19.93
N LYS A 91 12.21 3.15 20.53
CA LYS A 91 12.39 1.99 21.43
C LYS A 91 13.13 0.81 20.76
N THR A 92 13.02 0.69 19.44
CA THR A 92 13.58 -0.43 18.65
C THR A 92 14.83 -0.06 17.85
N GLY A 93 15.36 1.15 17.99
CA GLY A 93 16.52 1.66 17.26
C GLY A 93 16.24 2.99 16.56
N TYR A 94 16.93 3.25 15.46
CA TYR A 94 16.74 4.47 14.66
C TYR A 94 15.49 4.38 13.77
N SER A 95 14.77 5.47 13.67
CA SER A 95 13.63 5.55 12.74
C SER A 95 14.11 5.48 11.30
N THR A 96 13.49 4.59 10.53
CA THR A 96 13.66 4.49 9.07
C THR A 96 12.33 4.73 8.36
N ALA A 97 11.51 5.64 8.92
CA ALA A 97 10.26 6.06 8.32
C ALA A 97 10.51 6.79 6.99
N VAL A 98 9.49 6.83 6.14
CA VAL A 98 9.61 7.38 4.77
C VAL A 98 10.12 8.81 4.77
N ASP A 99 9.60 9.65 5.67
CA ASP A 99 10.00 11.06 5.83
C ASP A 99 11.47 11.24 6.23
N VAL A 100 12.03 10.29 6.99
CA VAL A 100 13.46 10.25 7.34
C VAL A 100 14.29 9.86 6.12
N LEU A 101 13.88 8.81 5.42
CA LEU A 101 14.61 8.32 4.24
C LEU A 101 14.56 9.32 3.09
N GLU A 102 13.44 10.00 2.86
CA GLU A 102 13.32 11.03 1.82
C GLU A 102 14.30 12.20 2.03
N ARG A 103 14.56 12.59 3.30
CA ARG A 103 15.56 13.61 3.61
C ARG A 103 17.00 13.14 3.40
N LEU A 104 17.26 11.86 3.57
CA LEU A 104 18.57 11.25 3.39
C LEU A 104 18.88 10.87 1.94
N ALA A 105 17.86 10.65 1.11
CA ALA A 105 18.02 10.20 -0.28
C ALA A 105 18.93 11.11 -1.13
N PRO A 106 18.90 12.46 -1.01
CA PRO A 106 19.79 13.34 -1.77
C PRO A 106 21.28 13.19 -1.42
N ILE A 107 21.61 12.73 -0.23
CA ILE A 107 22.98 12.64 0.27
C ILE A 107 23.53 11.20 0.32
N ALA A 108 22.64 10.21 0.21
CA ALA A 108 22.99 8.80 0.29
C ALA A 108 22.27 7.97 -0.80
N PRO A 109 22.97 7.59 -1.88
CA PRO A 109 22.35 6.84 -2.99
C PRO A 109 21.68 5.53 -2.58
N ILE A 110 22.21 4.82 -1.59
CA ILE A 110 21.61 3.61 -1.04
C ILE A 110 20.18 3.86 -0.53
N VAL A 111 19.92 5.04 0.05
CA VAL A 111 18.61 5.39 0.62
C VAL A 111 17.57 5.56 -0.49
N ALA A 112 17.96 6.13 -1.63
CA ALA A 112 17.08 6.21 -2.80
C ALA A 112 16.67 4.81 -3.29
N LYS A 113 17.63 3.86 -3.34
CA LYS A 113 17.36 2.46 -3.68
C LYS A 113 16.46 1.75 -2.67
N ILE A 114 16.64 2.02 -1.37
CA ILE A 114 15.78 1.47 -0.32
C ILE A 114 14.35 2.01 -0.43
N LEU A 115 14.16 3.28 -0.76
CA LEU A 115 12.83 3.85 -0.99
C LEU A 115 12.15 3.16 -2.18
N GLU A 116 12.86 3.01 -3.30
CA GLU A 116 12.37 2.31 -4.48
C GLU A 116 12.03 0.84 -4.18
N TYR A 117 12.90 0.13 -3.48
CA TYR A 117 12.68 -1.25 -3.02
C TYR A 117 11.41 -1.37 -2.17
N ARG A 118 11.24 -0.52 -1.16
CA ARG A 118 10.06 -0.53 -0.30
C ARG A 118 8.78 -0.26 -1.07
N GLN A 119 8.84 0.65 -2.02
CA GLN A 119 7.71 1.02 -2.85
C GLN A 119 7.25 -0.16 -3.73
N ILE A 120 8.18 -0.80 -4.43
CA ILE A 120 7.85 -1.92 -5.33
C ILE A 120 7.46 -3.18 -4.54
N THR A 121 8.12 -3.44 -3.41
CA THR A 121 7.80 -4.59 -2.54
C THR A 121 6.39 -4.44 -1.95
N LYS A 122 6.01 -3.25 -1.50
CA LYS A 122 4.65 -2.98 -1.02
C LYS A 122 3.62 -3.15 -2.13
N LEU A 123 3.92 -2.64 -3.33
CA LEU A 123 3.06 -2.82 -4.50
C LEU A 123 2.86 -4.29 -4.83
N GLN A 124 3.95 -5.06 -4.86
CA GLN A 124 3.97 -6.49 -5.11
C GLN A 124 3.12 -7.25 -4.10
N SER A 125 3.41 -7.11 -2.81
CA SER A 125 2.75 -7.88 -1.76
C SER A 125 1.29 -7.50 -1.55
N THR A 126 0.97 -6.21 -1.56
CA THR A 126 -0.37 -5.73 -1.20
C THR A 126 -1.34 -5.78 -2.38
N TYR A 127 -0.88 -5.40 -3.58
CA TYR A 127 -1.79 -5.23 -4.71
C TYR A 127 -1.61 -6.29 -5.80
N VAL A 128 -0.38 -6.66 -6.15
CA VAL A 128 -0.19 -7.64 -7.22
C VAL A 128 -0.49 -9.06 -6.74
N LEU A 129 0.11 -9.48 -5.64
CA LEU A 129 -0.14 -10.81 -5.03
C LEU A 129 -1.39 -10.79 -4.17
N GLY A 130 -1.54 -9.78 -3.30
CA GLY A 130 -2.65 -9.73 -2.36
C GLY A 130 -4.04 -9.65 -3.01
N LEU A 131 -4.19 -9.06 -4.21
CA LEU A 131 -5.46 -9.05 -4.91
C LEU A 131 -5.81 -10.41 -5.54
N GLN A 132 -4.82 -11.24 -5.86
CA GLN A 132 -5.06 -12.55 -6.47
C GLN A 132 -5.86 -13.48 -5.55
N ASP A 133 -5.64 -13.38 -4.23
CA ASP A 133 -6.34 -14.19 -3.23
C ASP A 133 -7.84 -13.87 -3.15
N TYR A 134 -8.25 -12.72 -3.69
CA TYR A 134 -9.65 -12.28 -3.71
C TYR A 134 -10.35 -12.51 -5.05
N ILE A 135 -9.65 -13.04 -6.06
CA ILE A 135 -10.27 -13.36 -7.35
C ILE A 135 -11.07 -14.65 -7.19
N LEU A 136 -12.39 -14.56 -7.34
CA LEU A 136 -13.28 -15.70 -7.25
C LEU A 136 -13.37 -16.46 -8.59
N GLU A 137 -14.11 -17.57 -8.61
CA GLU A 137 -14.27 -18.44 -9.78
C GLU A 137 -14.88 -17.73 -11.00
N ASP A 138 -15.63 -16.65 -10.76
CA ASP A 138 -16.21 -15.80 -11.83
C ASP A 138 -15.19 -14.80 -12.45
N GLY A 139 -13.93 -14.83 -11.98
CA GLY A 139 -12.85 -13.94 -12.41
C GLY A 139 -12.97 -12.51 -11.88
N LYS A 140 -13.72 -12.31 -10.80
CA LYS A 140 -13.97 -11.00 -10.22
C LYS A 140 -13.54 -10.93 -8.75
N ILE A 141 -13.37 -9.69 -8.30
CA ILE A 141 -13.20 -9.34 -6.88
C ILE A 141 -14.49 -8.67 -6.41
N HIS A 142 -15.03 -9.17 -5.31
CA HIS A 142 -16.22 -8.66 -4.65
C HIS A 142 -15.80 -7.99 -3.34
N THR A 143 -15.42 -6.71 -3.42
CA THR A 143 -15.10 -5.91 -2.23
C THR A 143 -16.39 -5.53 -1.50
N ARG A 144 -16.30 -5.23 -0.22
CA ARG A 144 -17.41 -4.67 0.57
C ARG A 144 -17.24 -3.17 0.73
N TYR A 145 -18.34 -2.43 0.57
CA TYR A 145 -18.36 -0.99 0.74
C TYR A 145 -18.94 -0.60 2.10
N MET A 146 -18.16 0.12 2.91
CA MET A 146 -18.55 0.57 4.24
C MET A 146 -18.97 2.04 4.17
N GLN A 147 -20.23 2.34 4.57
CA GLN A 147 -20.76 3.71 4.60
C GLN A 147 -20.44 4.43 5.91
N ASP A 148 -20.28 3.69 7.00
CA ASP A 148 -20.20 4.16 8.39
C ASP A 148 -18.77 4.20 8.96
N LEU A 149 -17.75 3.82 8.16
CA LEU A 149 -16.39 3.68 8.66
C LEU A 149 -15.65 5.02 8.83
N THR A 150 -15.96 6.01 7.98
CA THR A 150 -15.21 7.28 7.97
C THR A 150 -16.03 8.42 8.58
N GLN A 151 -15.39 9.24 9.41
CA GLN A 151 -16.01 10.44 9.99
C GLN A 151 -16.30 11.54 8.95
N THR A 152 -15.70 11.42 7.76
CA THR A 152 -15.80 12.41 6.68
C THR A 152 -16.96 12.14 5.72
N GLY A 153 -17.74 11.07 5.93
CA GLY A 153 -18.79 10.63 5.00
C GLY A 153 -18.28 9.99 3.69
N ARG A 154 -16.96 9.73 3.59
CA ARG A 154 -16.40 8.99 2.45
C ARG A 154 -16.71 7.51 2.59
N LEU A 155 -16.99 6.86 1.47
CA LEU A 155 -17.06 5.40 1.42
C LEU A 155 -15.66 4.80 1.64
N SER A 156 -15.62 3.62 2.24
CA SER A 156 -14.42 2.80 2.34
C SER A 156 -14.68 1.44 1.71
N SER A 157 -13.68 0.87 1.05
CA SER A 157 -13.75 -0.48 0.54
C SER A 157 -12.84 -1.39 1.38
N VAL A 158 -13.37 -2.59 1.71
CA VAL A 158 -12.66 -3.58 2.54
C VAL A 158 -12.81 -4.98 1.93
N ASP A 159 -11.86 -5.84 2.22
CA ASP A 159 -11.83 -7.24 1.82
C ASP A 159 -12.00 -7.47 0.29
N PRO A 160 -11.10 -6.91 -0.53
CA PRO A 160 -9.91 -6.10 -0.26
C PRO A 160 -10.17 -4.59 -0.33
N ASN A 161 -9.22 -3.78 0.20
CA ASN A 161 -9.27 -2.34 0.01
C ASN A 161 -8.75 -1.97 -1.39
N LEU A 162 -9.67 -1.61 -2.30
CA LEU A 162 -9.35 -1.22 -3.68
C LEU A 162 -9.08 0.29 -3.85
N GLN A 163 -9.38 1.10 -2.84
CA GLN A 163 -9.22 2.56 -2.92
C GLN A 163 -7.77 3.01 -2.77
N ASN A 164 -6.92 2.19 -2.12
CA ASN A 164 -5.53 2.52 -1.84
C ASN A 164 -4.55 2.09 -2.93
N ILE A 165 -5.02 1.59 -4.08
CA ILE A 165 -4.16 1.27 -5.22
C ILE A 165 -3.48 2.56 -5.70
N PRO A 166 -2.13 2.63 -5.73
CA PRO A 166 -1.42 3.84 -6.11
C PRO A 166 -1.79 4.32 -7.52
N VAL A 167 -2.06 5.63 -7.67
CA VAL A 167 -2.39 6.22 -8.98
C VAL A 167 -1.25 7.02 -9.58
N ARG A 168 -0.29 7.43 -8.76
CA ARG A 168 0.84 8.25 -9.20
C ARG A 168 1.96 7.43 -9.84
N LEU A 169 2.06 6.15 -9.47
CA LEU A 169 3.04 5.22 -9.99
C LEU A 169 2.53 4.58 -11.28
N GLU A 170 3.40 4.39 -12.25
CA GLU A 170 3.08 3.71 -13.50
C GLU A 170 2.61 2.27 -13.25
N GLN A 171 3.31 1.54 -12.39
CA GLN A 171 2.94 0.18 -11.98
C GLN A 171 1.56 0.14 -11.30
N GLY A 172 1.22 1.14 -10.47
CA GLY A 172 -0.11 1.25 -9.87
C GLY A 172 -1.20 1.50 -10.91
N ARG A 173 -0.90 2.26 -11.96
CA ARG A 173 -1.82 2.47 -13.10
C ARG A 173 -2.02 1.17 -13.91
N LEU A 174 -0.99 0.35 -14.05
CA LEU A 174 -1.07 -0.95 -14.73
C LEU A 174 -1.97 -1.91 -13.94
N ILE A 175 -1.87 -1.95 -12.61
CA ILE A 175 -2.77 -2.75 -11.76
C ILE A 175 -4.23 -2.36 -12.01
N ARG A 176 -4.54 -1.07 -12.17
CA ARG A 176 -5.90 -0.61 -12.46
C ARG A 176 -6.41 -0.95 -13.85
N LYS A 177 -5.54 -1.34 -14.76
CA LYS A 177 -5.90 -1.80 -16.12
C LYS A 177 -6.07 -3.33 -16.19
N ALA A 178 -5.54 -4.04 -15.20
CA ALA A 178 -5.73 -5.48 -15.06
C ALA A 178 -7.16 -5.80 -14.62
#